data_0e6f82df06a29000d3910b8e6c59befe
#
_entry.id   0e6f82df06a29000d3910b8e6c59befe
#
_cell.length_a   1.000
_cell.length_b   1.000
_cell.length_c   1.000
_cell.angle_alpha   90.00
_cell.angle_beta   90.00
_cell.angle_gamma   90.00
#
_symmetry.space_group_name_H-M   'P 1'
#
loop_
_entity.id
_entity.type
_entity.pdbx_description
1 polymer ?
#
loop_
_entity_poly.entity_id
_entity_poly.type
_entity_poly.pdbx_seq_one_letter_code
_entity_poly.pdbx_strand_id
1 'polypeptide(L)'
;MQPFLKLTFTPDPYQREVIDAQGGFHLVLASPGCGKTQILTERIRRAHDVEGVEYADMLCLTFTNRAARGMLERINANIADSGVGDVFVGNVHRFCSKFLFTNGLVAAESSVIDEEDAVSILARYTGEDEYFVLGDFRRRREYSLIFHLESMMHQIAMGHPKALRSHTDCINGDDVKAMQRICSVCGRAFDAAAMVDIYNNVETYRDMTAADTADYGDRMIIQRLLQKMQLAQQYHQYKQQNHLLDFHDLLLLTYDALNADPEQTLYKRYTWVQVDEVQDLNQLQLAIIKLLTARSYRTVMFLGDEQQAIFSFMGAKIDTLAALKQQASCHLHHLSVNHRSPKYLLDIFNTFAAEELQIDPALLP
;
A
#
# COMPACT_ATOMS: atom_id res chain seq x y z
N MET A 1 -13.29 34.78 -20.96
CA MET A 1 -13.14 33.73 -21.97
C MET A 1 -12.06 32.79 -21.45
N GLN A 2 -12.41 31.62 -20.96
CA GLN A 2 -11.40 30.65 -20.57
C GLN A 2 -10.58 30.26 -21.81
N PRO A 3 -9.25 30.23 -21.74
CA PRO A 3 -8.44 29.80 -22.88
C PRO A 3 -8.81 28.35 -23.23
N PHE A 4 -9.13 28.08 -24.47
CA PHE A 4 -9.38 26.72 -24.94
C PHE A 4 -8.08 25.92 -24.81
N LEU A 5 -8.05 25.00 -23.87
CA LEU A 5 -6.93 24.08 -23.68
C LEU A 5 -6.85 23.17 -24.92
N LYS A 6 -5.76 23.24 -25.66
CA LYS A 6 -5.52 22.34 -26.79
C LYS A 6 -5.06 20.99 -26.23
N LEU A 7 -5.95 20.01 -26.21
CA LEU A 7 -5.61 18.67 -25.77
C LEU A 7 -4.64 17.98 -26.72
N THR A 8 -3.78 17.12 -26.18
CA THR A 8 -2.82 16.31 -26.97
C THR A 8 -3.49 15.17 -27.74
N PHE A 9 -4.78 14.89 -27.43
CA PHE A 9 -5.60 13.88 -28.10
C PHE A 9 -7.08 14.36 -28.12
N THR A 10 -7.93 13.67 -28.88
CA THR A 10 -9.37 13.92 -28.87
C THR A 10 -10.03 12.95 -27.89
N PRO A 11 -10.42 13.40 -26.69
CA PRO A 11 -11.10 12.55 -25.71
C PRO A 11 -12.52 12.23 -26.17
N ASP A 12 -12.97 11.01 -25.85
CA ASP A 12 -14.38 10.67 -25.92
C ASP A 12 -15.19 11.42 -24.83
N PRO A 13 -16.56 11.37 -24.87
CA PRO A 13 -17.39 12.10 -23.91
C PRO A 13 -17.11 11.73 -22.44
N TYR A 14 -16.86 10.44 -22.14
CA TYR A 14 -16.58 9.96 -20.79
C TYR A 14 -15.20 10.42 -20.29
N GLN A 15 -14.20 10.33 -21.17
CA GLN A 15 -12.88 10.87 -20.88
C GLN A 15 -12.91 12.39 -20.66
N ARG A 16 -13.72 13.11 -21.44
CA ARG A 16 -13.90 14.56 -21.30
C ARG A 16 -14.48 14.91 -19.94
N GLU A 17 -15.53 14.21 -19.49
CA GLU A 17 -16.13 14.41 -18.17
C GLU A 17 -15.09 14.27 -17.06
N VAL A 18 -14.26 13.20 -17.10
CA VAL A 18 -13.21 12.98 -16.12
C VAL A 18 -12.12 14.04 -16.18
N ILE A 19 -11.69 14.47 -17.37
CA ILE A 19 -10.69 15.53 -17.55
C ILE A 19 -11.20 16.85 -16.96
N ASP A 20 -12.47 17.16 -17.16
CA ASP A 20 -13.07 18.42 -16.74
C ASP A 20 -13.54 18.45 -15.27
N ALA A 21 -13.50 17.30 -14.57
CA ALA A 21 -13.93 17.20 -13.18
C ALA A 21 -13.02 18.01 -12.24
N GLN A 22 -13.63 18.84 -11.37
CA GLN A 22 -12.95 19.77 -10.47
C GLN A 22 -13.54 19.68 -9.07
N GLY A 23 -12.68 19.85 -8.09
CA GLY A 23 -13.05 19.92 -6.67
C GLY A 23 -13.74 18.66 -6.16
N GLY A 24 -13.56 18.34 -4.88
CA GLY A 24 -14.20 17.19 -4.26
C GLY A 24 -13.51 15.85 -4.53
N PHE A 25 -14.28 14.79 -4.30
CA PHE A 25 -13.80 13.41 -4.36
C PHE A 25 -14.40 12.70 -5.59
N HIS A 26 -13.53 12.17 -6.44
CA HIS A 26 -13.92 11.48 -7.67
C HIS A 26 -13.39 10.04 -7.66
N LEU A 27 -14.22 9.09 -8.08
CA LEU A 27 -13.82 7.71 -8.34
C LEU A 27 -14.11 7.39 -9.82
N VAL A 28 -13.08 6.97 -10.54
CA VAL A 28 -13.16 6.59 -11.95
C VAL A 28 -12.99 5.09 -12.07
N LEU A 29 -14.02 4.41 -12.52
CA LEU A 29 -13.96 2.99 -12.85
C LEU A 29 -13.64 2.85 -14.33
N ALA A 30 -12.56 2.15 -14.65
CA ALA A 30 -12.05 2.10 -16.01
C ALA A 30 -11.41 0.76 -16.31
N SER A 31 -11.98 0.02 -17.22
CA SER A 31 -11.40 -1.23 -17.74
C SER A 31 -10.06 -1.01 -18.45
N PRO A 32 -9.27 -2.07 -18.71
CA PRO A 32 -8.04 -1.96 -19.47
C PRO A 32 -8.28 -1.33 -20.84
N GLY A 33 -7.39 -0.42 -21.25
CA GLY A 33 -7.46 0.17 -22.59
C GLY A 33 -8.32 1.41 -22.72
N CYS A 34 -9.03 1.87 -21.68
CA CYS A 34 -9.87 3.07 -21.70
C CYS A 34 -9.09 4.39 -21.58
N GLY A 35 -7.77 4.38 -21.69
CA GLY A 35 -6.96 5.60 -21.75
C GLY A 35 -6.67 6.27 -20.40
N LYS A 36 -6.78 5.55 -19.26
CA LYS A 36 -6.52 6.08 -17.90
C LYS A 36 -5.30 7.00 -17.82
N THR A 37 -4.14 6.50 -18.25
CA THR A 37 -2.88 7.27 -18.12
C THR A 37 -2.86 8.55 -18.97
N GLN A 38 -3.55 8.56 -20.13
CA GLN A 38 -3.67 9.76 -20.95
C GLN A 38 -4.52 10.83 -20.26
N ILE A 39 -5.65 10.41 -19.68
CA ILE A 39 -6.53 11.29 -18.91
C ILE A 39 -5.76 11.90 -17.73
N LEU A 40 -4.98 11.11 -16.99
CA LEU A 40 -4.19 11.58 -15.86
C LEU A 40 -3.20 12.68 -16.26
N THR A 41 -2.56 12.56 -17.42
CA THR A 41 -1.64 13.58 -17.97
C THR A 41 -2.39 14.88 -18.33
N GLU A 42 -3.55 14.76 -19.02
CA GLU A 42 -4.35 15.94 -19.39
C GLU A 42 -4.92 16.66 -18.19
N ARG A 43 -5.27 15.94 -17.15
CA ARG A 43 -5.75 16.51 -15.89
C ARG A 43 -4.68 17.36 -15.20
N ILE A 44 -3.40 16.90 -15.16
CA ILE A 44 -2.28 17.68 -14.62
C ILE A 44 -2.17 19.01 -15.34
N ARG A 45 -2.16 18.97 -16.70
CA ARG A 45 -2.07 20.17 -17.51
C ARG A 45 -3.26 21.12 -17.27
N ARG A 46 -4.49 20.56 -17.23
CA ARG A 46 -5.69 21.36 -16.98
C ARG A 46 -5.68 21.99 -15.58
N ALA A 47 -5.31 21.23 -14.55
CA ALA A 47 -5.24 21.74 -13.19
C ALA A 47 -4.30 22.95 -13.09
N HIS A 48 -3.15 22.91 -13.79
CA HIS A 48 -2.24 24.05 -13.84
C HIS A 48 -2.79 25.19 -14.68
N ASP A 49 -3.11 24.94 -15.97
CA ASP A 49 -3.40 25.97 -16.95
C ASP A 49 -4.76 26.67 -16.73
N VAL A 50 -5.74 25.93 -16.17
CA VAL A 50 -7.14 26.41 -16.05
C VAL A 50 -7.54 26.66 -14.60
N GLU A 51 -7.10 25.81 -13.67
CA GLU A 51 -7.50 25.87 -12.26
C GLU A 51 -6.45 26.63 -11.42
N GLY A 52 -5.29 26.95 -11.98
CA GLY A 52 -4.22 27.68 -11.30
C GLY A 52 -3.54 26.90 -10.18
N VAL A 53 -3.56 25.56 -10.25
CA VAL A 53 -2.89 24.69 -9.27
C VAL A 53 -1.39 24.69 -9.57
N GLU A 54 -0.57 25.01 -8.59
CA GLU A 54 0.88 24.91 -8.73
C GLU A 54 1.32 23.45 -8.85
N TYR A 55 2.25 23.15 -9.76
CA TYR A 55 2.77 21.80 -9.97
C TYR A 55 3.32 21.17 -8.68
N ALA A 56 3.98 21.98 -7.86
CA ALA A 56 4.48 21.55 -6.56
C ALA A 56 3.38 21.07 -5.60
N ASP A 57 2.13 21.48 -5.79
CA ASP A 57 0.98 21.09 -4.95
C ASP A 57 0.20 19.89 -5.51
N MET A 58 0.71 19.30 -6.59
CA MET A 58 0.13 18.12 -7.21
C MET A 58 0.83 16.83 -6.74
N LEU A 59 0.02 15.83 -6.41
CA LEU A 59 0.45 14.50 -5.97
C LEU A 59 -0.17 13.44 -6.88
N CYS A 60 0.66 12.72 -7.63
CA CYS A 60 0.25 11.61 -8.47
C CYS A 60 0.83 10.31 -7.92
N LEU A 61 -0.02 9.44 -7.40
CA LEU A 61 0.36 8.15 -6.86
C LEU A 61 -0.08 7.03 -7.78
N THR A 62 0.77 6.01 -7.90
CA THR A 62 0.49 4.77 -8.62
C THR A 62 1.04 3.58 -7.86
N PHE A 63 0.64 2.36 -8.23
CA PHE A 63 1.05 1.17 -7.50
C PHE A 63 2.52 0.80 -7.72
N THR A 64 3.04 0.94 -8.96
CA THR A 64 4.39 0.46 -9.30
C THR A 64 5.34 1.57 -9.76
N ASN A 65 6.66 1.36 -9.55
CA ASN A 65 7.70 2.24 -10.09
C ASN A 65 7.67 2.30 -11.63
N ARG A 66 7.29 1.21 -12.29
CA ARG A 66 7.16 1.15 -13.75
C ARG A 66 6.05 2.07 -14.25
N ALA A 67 4.88 2.02 -13.59
CA ALA A 67 3.75 2.88 -13.91
C ALA A 67 4.08 4.36 -13.65
N ALA A 68 4.75 4.67 -12.54
CA ALA A 68 5.23 6.01 -12.23
C ALA A 68 6.19 6.55 -13.29
N ARG A 69 7.15 5.74 -13.75
CA ARG A 69 8.08 6.13 -14.82
C ARG A 69 7.33 6.38 -16.13
N GLY A 70 6.44 5.49 -16.54
CA GLY A 70 5.64 5.68 -17.76
C GLY A 70 4.73 6.91 -17.70
N MET A 71 4.22 7.27 -16.51
CA MET A 71 3.46 8.50 -16.30
C MET A 71 4.36 9.73 -16.44
N LEU A 72 5.53 9.76 -15.80
CA LEU A 72 6.53 10.84 -15.93
C LEU A 72 6.96 11.06 -17.37
N GLU A 73 7.25 10.00 -18.13
CA GLU A 73 7.62 10.08 -19.53
C GLU A 73 6.53 10.76 -20.36
N ARG A 74 5.27 10.43 -20.12
CA ARG A 74 4.13 11.04 -20.83
C ARG A 74 3.89 12.49 -20.42
N ILE A 75 4.03 12.81 -19.12
CA ILE A 75 3.92 14.17 -18.62
C ILE A 75 4.98 15.04 -19.33
N ASN A 76 6.23 14.62 -19.32
CA ASN A 76 7.33 15.37 -19.94
C ASN A 76 7.20 15.47 -21.46
N ALA A 77 6.61 14.48 -22.12
CA ALA A 77 6.39 14.51 -23.57
C ALA A 77 5.24 15.44 -24.00
N ASN A 78 4.22 15.61 -23.12
CA ASN A 78 3.00 16.33 -23.48
C ASN A 78 2.87 17.72 -22.83
N ILE A 79 3.66 18.02 -21.81
CA ILE A 79 3.66 19.31 -21.12
C ILE A 79 5.03 19.95 -21.31
N ALA A 80 5.05 21.05 -22.07
CA ALA A 80 6.30 21.76 -22.40
C ALA A 80 6.79 22.72 -21.30
N ASP A 81 6.06 22.84 -20.21
CA ASP A 81 6.41 23.68 -19.08
C ASP A 81 7.52 23.04 -18.24
N SER A 82 8.60 23.78 -17.99
CA SER A 82 9.72 23.33 -17.18
C SER A 82 9.37 23.10 -15.71
N GLY A 83 8.36 23.78 -15.18
CA GLY A 83 7.86 23.60 -13.80
C GLY A 83 7.19 22.26 -13.55
N VAL A 84 6.79 21.53 -14.60
CA VAL A 84 6.11 20.23 -14.46
C VAL A 84 6.93 19.18 -13.69
N GLY A 85 8.25 19.36 -13.62
CA GLY A 85 9.14 18.52 -12.80
C GLY A 85 8.87 18.58 -11.29
N ASP A 86 8.15 19.60 -10.82
CA ASP A 86 7.79 19.75 -9.41
C ASP A 86 6.58 18.89 -9.00
N VAL A 87 5.81 18.36 -9.98
CA VAL A 87 4.75 17.38 -9.69
C VAL A 87 5.36 16.15 -9.04
N PHE A 88 4.83 15.76 -7.89
CA PHE A 88 5.24 14.46 -7.36
C PHE A 88 4.56 13.33 -8.13
N VAL A 89 5.35 12.47 -8.76
CA VAL A 89 4.87 11.23 -9.40
C VAL A 89 5.68 10.06 -8.85
N GLY A 90 5.00 9.10 -8.24
CA GLY A 90 5.67 7.94 -7.62
C GLY A 90 4.69 6.92 -7.08
N ASN A 91 5.22 5.81 -6.53
CA ASN A 91 4.43 4.91 -5.72
C ASN A 91 4.36 5.41 -4.27
N VAL A 92 3.49 4.77 -3.47
CA VAL A 92 3.25 5.16 -2.07
C VAL A 92 4.53 5.07 -1.23
N HIS A 93 5.36 4.02 -1.41
CA HIS A 93 6.61 3.87 -0.66
C HIS A 93 7.62 5.00 -0.98
N ARG A 94 7.74 5.37 -2.25
CA ARG A 94 8.59 6.50 -2.65
C ARG A 94 8.09 7.82 -2.05
N PHE A 95 6.77 8.00 -2.00
CA PHE A 95 6.17 9.15 -1.30
C PHE A 95 6.53 9.14 0.18
N CYS A 96 6.31 8.03 0.88
CA CYS A 96 6.62 7.88 2.29
C CYS A 96 8.10 8.14 2.59
N SER A 97 9.01 7.56 1.82
CA SER A 97 10.45 7.81 1.95
C SER A 97 10.76 9.30 1.81
N LYS A 98 10.31 9.95 0.72
CA LYS A 98 10.51 11.39 0.52
C LYS A 98 9.92 12.21 1.68
N PHE A 99 8.71 11.87 2.12
CA PHE A 99 8.02 12.55 3.22
C PHE A 99 8.83 12.48 4.52
N LEU A 100 9.28 11.30 4.91
CA LEU A 100 10.03 11.08 6.15
C LEU A 100 11.38 11.80 6.14
N PHE A 101 12.16 11.68 5.07
CA PHE A 101 13.46 12.33 4.97
C PHE A 101 13.35 13.86 4.86
N THR A 102 12.41 14.37 4.06
CA THR A 102 12.24 15.82 3.88
C THR A 102 11.80 16.52 5.16
N ASN A 103 11.02 15.85 6.00
CA ASN A 103 10.53 16.41 7.25
C ASN A 103 11.41 16.06 8.47
N GLY A 104 12.55 15.39 8.28
CA GLY A 104 13.47 15.02 9.35
C GLY A 104 12.87 14.06 10.38
N LEU A 105 11.91 13.22 9.95
CA LEU A 105 11.24 12.23 10.80
C LEU A 105 12.06 10.96 10.98
N VAL A 106 13.09 10.78 10.18
CA VAL A 106 14.07 9.71 10.26
C VAL A 106 15.47 10.31 10.18
N ALA A 107 16.46 9.59 10.69
CA ALA A 107 17.85 10.05 10.66
C ALA A 107 18.34 10.21 9.21
N ALA A 108 19.15 11.23 8.94
CA ALA A 108 19.63 11.53 7.60
C ALA A 108 20.52 10.40 7.03
N GLU A 109 21.21 9.65 7.90
CA GLU A 109 22.00 8.48 7.58
C GLU A 109 21.19 7.21 7.34
N SER A 110 19.88 7.23 7.53
CA SER A 110 19.03 6.05 7.34
C SER A 110 19.03 5.60 5.88
N SER A 111 19.05 4.28 5.69
CA SER A 111 18.96 3.63 4.38
C SER A 111 17.69 2.79 4.27
N VAL A 112 17.11 2.76 3.08
CA VAL A 112 15.93 1.94 2.80
C VAL A 112 16.38 0.61 2.22
N ILE A 113 15.89 -0.49 2.81
CA ILE A 113 16.15 -1.86 2.37
C ILE A 113 14.90 -2.49 1.75
N ASP A 114 15.11 -3.41 0.83
CA ASP A 114 14.03 -4.18 0.22
C ASP A 114 13.82 -5.54 0.89
N GLU A 115 12.90 -6.34 0.33
CA GLU A 115 12.57 -7.67 0.87
C GLU A 115 13.75 -8.65 0.77
N GLU A 116 14.56 -8.56 -0.29
CA GLU A 116 15.72 -9.44 -0.47
C GLU A 116 16.79 -9.12 0.57
N ASP A 117 17.04 -7.84 0.83
CA ASP A 117 17.92 -7.39 1.92
C ASP A 117 17.44 -7.91 3.29
N ALA A 118 16.13 -7.79 3.57
CA ALA A 118 15.53 -8.27 4.81
C ALA A 118 15.72 -9.79 5.00
N VAL A 119 15.48 -10.57 3.95
CA VAL A 119 15.68 -12.02 3.94
C VAL A 119 17.16 -12.36 4.16
N SER A 120 18.07 -11.65 3.51
CA SER A 120 19.52 -11.85 3.65
C SER A 120 20.02 -11.57 5.07
N ILE A 121 19.49 -10.51 5.70
CA ILE A 121 19.79 -10.22 7.13
C ILE A 121 19.35 -11.38 8.02
N LEU A 122 18.14 -11.89 7.83
CA LEU A 122 17.60 -13.01 8.62
C LEU A 122 18.39 -14.31 8.38
N ALA A 123 18.78 -14.60 7.15
CA ALA A 123 19.59 -15.78 6.81
C ALA A 123 20.91 -15.80 7.59
N ARG A 124 21.55 -14.65 7.78
CA ARG A 124 22.78 -14.53 8.59
C ARG A 124 22.56 -14.92 10.05
N TYR A 125 21.42 -14.55 10.64
CA TYR A 125 21.11 -14.92 12.04
C TYR A 125 20.85 -16.41 12.22
N THR A 126 20.38 -17.10 11.19
CA THR A 126 20.16 -18.55 11.22
C THR A 126 21.39 -19.36 10.79
N GLY A 127 22.41 -18.69 10.22
CA GLY A 127 23.60 -19.34 9.67
C GLY A 127 23.33 -20.07 8.35
N GLU A 128 22.23 -19.77 7.67
CA GLU A 128 21.91 -20.30 6.34
C GLU A 128 22.62 -19.50 5.25
N ASP A 129 22.91 -20.16 4.14
CA ASP A 129 23.49 -19.52 2.97
C ASP A 129 22.46 -18.58 2.31
N GLU A 130 22.80 -17.32 2.15
CA GLU A 130 21.94 -16.26 1.61
C GLU A 130 21.44 -16.59 0.20
N TYR A 131 22.31 -17.07 -0.68
CA TYR A 131 21.94 -17.40 -2.06
C TYR A 131 20.99 -18.59 -2.12
N PHE A 132 21.18 -19.55 -1.23
CA PHE A 132 20.27 -20.70 -1.11
C PHE A 132 18.88 -20.23 -0.68
N VAL A 133 18.79 -19.39 0.36
CA VAL A 133 17.51 -18.88 0.88
C VAL A 133 16.78 -18.04 -0.16
N LEU A 134 17.47 -17.12 -0.85
CA LEU A 134 16.89 -16.29 -1.89
C LEU A 134 16.44 -17.08 -3.12
N GLY A 135 17.14 -18.18 -3.44
CA GLY A 135 16.83 -19.08 -4.56
C GLY A 135 15.69 -20.07 -4.29
N ASP A 136 15.37 -20.36 -3.05
CA ASP A 136 14.30 -21.29 -2.65
C ASP A 136 13.02 -20.52 -2.25
N PHE A 137 11.96 -20.64 -3.04
CA PHE A 137 10.69 -19.96 -2.81
C PHE A 137 10.08 -20.23 -1.42
N ARG A 138 10.20 -21.48 -0.91
CA ARG A 138 9.63 -21.84 0.40
C ARG A 138 10.41 -21.20 1.53
N ARG A 139 11.74 -21.24 1.46
CA ARG A 139 12.62 -20.62 2.43
C ARG A 139 12.43 -19.10 2.44
N ARG A 140 12.45 -18.47 1.27
CA ARG A 140 12.19 -17.04 1.14
C ARG A 140 10.87 -16.64 1.80
N ARG A 141 9.79 -17.43 1.57
CA ARG A 141 8.49 -17.18 2.22
C ARG A 141 8.54 -17.36 3.74
N GLU A 142 9.25 -18.35 4.27
CA GLU A 142 9.42 -18.53 5.70
C GLU A 142 10.05 -17.31 6.35
N TYR A 143 11.11 -16.75 5.74
CA TYR A 143 11.76 -15.53 6.21
C TYR A 143 10.88 -14.29 6.05
N SER A 144 10.12 -14.21 4.97
CA SER A 144 9.13 -13.12 4.79
C SER A 144 8.11 -13.08 5.93
N LEU A 145 7.66 -14.23 6.42
CA LEU A 145 6.74 -14.29 7.56
C LEU A 145 7.37 -13.75 8.87
N ILE A 146 8.69 -13.77 8.99
CA ILE A 146 9.41 -13.27 10.19
C ILE A 146 9.42 -11.74 10.21
N PHE A 147 9.81 -11.09 9.11
CA PHE A 147 9.81 -9.62 9.10
C PHE A 147 8.39 -9.05 9.03
N HIS A 148 7.41 -9.75 8.45
CA HIS A 148 6.00 -9.38 8.58
C HIS A 148 5.50 -9.49 10.02
N LEU A 149 5.97 -10.49 10.78
CA LEU A 149 5.65 -10.61 12.21
C LEU A 149 6.20 -9.44 13.01
N GLU A 150 7.43 -9.01 12.74
CA GLU A 150 8.02 -7.82 13.37
C GLU A 150 7.14 -6.59 13.18
N SER A 151 6.79 -6.29 11.93
CA SER A 151 5.89 -5.18 11.60
C SER A 151 4.51 -5.29 12.27
N MET A 152 3.92 -6.49 12.30
CA MET A 152 2.64 -6.72 12.96
C MET A 152 2.71 -6.51 14.47
N MET A 153 3.76 -6.99 15.14
CA MET A 153 3.94 -6.78 16.58
C MET A 153 4.11 -5.30 16.90
N HIS A 154 4.84 -4.56 16.07
CA HIS A 154 4.93 -3.11 16.20
C HIS A 154 3.54 -2.44 16.08
N GLN A 155 2.76 -2.78 15.06
CA GLN A 155 1.40 -2.24 14.89
C GLN A 155 0.48 -2.54 16.08
N ILE A 156 0.58 -3.74 16.66
CA ILE A 156 -0.20 -4.12 17.84
C ILE A 156 0.23 -3.29 19.04
N ALA A 157 1.53 -3.13 19.26
CA ALA A 157 2.10 -2.36 20.36
C ALA A 157 1.68 -0.88 20.30
N MET A 158 1.63 -0.30 19.10
CA MET A 158 1.19 1.07 18.85
C MET A 158 -0.34 1.25 18.86
N GLY A 159 -1.10 0.17 19.04
CA GLY A 159 -2.56 0.22 19.07
C GLY A 159 -3.23 0.47 17.73
N HIS A 160 -2.54 0.22 16.61
CA HIS A 160 -3.12 0.41 15.28
C HIS A 160 -4.36 -0.45 15.05
N PRO A 161 -5.39 0.08 14.35
CA PRO A 161 -6.60 -0.68 14.03
C PRO A 161 -6.30 -1.98 13.29
N LYS A 162 -7.01 -3.05 13.64
CA LYS A 162 -6.86 -4.36 12.95
C LYS A 162 -7.07 -4.25 11.43
N ALA A 163 -7.93 -3.33 10.99
CA ALA A 163 -8.23 -3.12 9.58
C ALA A 163 -7.01 -2.68 8.76
N LEU A 164 -6.02 -2.03 9.37
CA LEU A 164 -4.81 -1.55 8.70
C LEU A 164 -3.73 -2.62 8.55
N ARG A 165 -3.90 -3.79 9.20
CA ARG A 165 -2.88 -4.85 9.19
C ARG A 165 -2.93 -5.61 7.88
N SER A 166 -1.81 -5.65 7.20
CA SER A 166 -1.54 -6.54 6.06
C SER A 166 -0.73 -7.76 6.51
N HIS A 167 -0.65 -8.79 5.66
CA HIS A 167 0.19 -9.97 5.92
C HIS A 167 -0.15 -10.68 7.25
N THR A 168 -1.44 -10.78 7.57
CA THR A 168 -1.92 -11.45 8.80
C THR A 168 -1.61 -12.95 8.83
N ASP A 169 -1.20 -13.54 7.71
CA ASP A 169 -0.73 -14.93 7.58
C ASP A 169 0.63 -15.17 8.26
N CYS A 170 1.33 -14.11 8.69
CA CYS A 170 2.54 -14.24 9.51
C CYS A 170 2.26 -14.88 10.89
N ILE A 171 1.02 -14.88 11.37
CA ILE A 171 0.56 -15.61 12.55
C ILE A 171 -0.45 -16.67 12.11
N ASN A 172 -0.07 -17.93 12.17
CA ASN A 172 -0.94 -19.05 11.81
C ASN A 172 -1.71 -19.62 13.01
N GLY A 173 -2.56 -20.63 12.77
CA GLY A 173 -3.36 -21.25 13.82
C GLY A 173 -2.56 -21.90 14.94
N ASP A 174 -1.38 -22.45 14.65
CA ASP A 174 -0.50 -23.04 15.65
C ASP A 174 0.21 -21.96 16.48
N ASP A 175 0.58 -20.82 15.87
CA ASP A 175 1.10 -19.66 16.57
C ASP A 175 0.07 -19.13 17.60
N VAL A 176 -1.21 -19.04 17.20
CA VAL A 176 -2.30 -18.63 18.10
C VAL A 176 -2.47 -19.62 19.24
N LYS A 177 -2.50 -20.93 18.97
CA LYS A 177 -2.59 -21.97 20.01
C LYS A 177 -1.41 -21.91 20.98
N ALA A 178 -0.18 -21.71 20.45
CA ALA A 178 1.01 -21.57 21.27
C ALA A 178 0.91 -20.37 22.22
N MET A 179 0.49 -19.19 21.73
CA MET A 179 0.28 -18.00 22.56
C MET A 179 -0.79 -18.21 23.63
N GLN A 180 -1.93 -18.83 23.26
CA GLN A 180 -2.97 -19.19 24.21
C GLN A 180 -2.48 -20.14 25.28
N ARG A 181 -1.63 -21.12 24.92
CA ARG A 181 -1.04 -22.05 25.88
C ARG A 181 -0.07 -21.37 26.83
N ILE A 182 0.80 -20.50 26.32
CA ILE A 182 1.68 -19.67 27.16
C ILE A 182 0.84 -18.85 28.16
N CYS A 183 -0.21 -18.17 27.69
CA CYS A 183 -1.09 -17.41 28.57
C CYS A 183 -1.75 -18.27 29.65
N SER A 184 -2.22 -19.47 29.27
CA SER A 184 -2.82 -20.43 30.22
C SER A 184 -1.85 -20.86 31.31
N VAL A 185 -0.58 -21.19 30.96
CA VAL A 185 0.46 -21.54 31.91
C VAL A 185 0.73 -20.39 32.88
N CYS A 186 0.71 -19.15 32.37
CA CYS A 186 0.97 -17.94 33.16
C CYS A 186 -0.29 -17.40 33.88
N GLY A 187 -1.44 -18.08 33.80
CA GLY A 187 -2.69 -17.67 34.45
C GLY A 187 -3.26 -16.33 33.97
N ARG A 188 -3.00 -15.96 32.71
CA ARG A 188 -3.46 -14.69 32.12
C ARG A 188 -4.39 -14.89 30.91
N ALA A 189 -5.22 -13.89 30.61
CA ALA A 189 -6.06 -13.88 29.43
C ALA A 189 -5.20 -13.68 28.15
N PHE A 190 -5.63 -14.30 27.04
CA PHE A 190 -5.03 -14.09 25.74
C PHE A 190 -5.66 -12.87 25.05
N ASP A 191 -4.92 -11.81 24.89
CA ASP A 191 -5.31 -10.58 24.22
C ASP A 191 -4.12 -9.94 23.47
N ALA A 192 -4.33 -8.76 22.89
CA ALA A 192 -3.30 -8.03 22.16
C ALA A 192 -2.10 -7.63 23.07
N ALA A 193 -2.36 -7.26 24.31
CA ALA A 193 -1.32 -6.92 25.26
C ALA A 193 -0.46 -8.14 25.63
N ALA A 194 -1.09 -9.31 25.78
CA ALA A 194 -0.40 -10.57 25.99
C ALA A 194 0.48 -10.95 24.81
N MET A 195 0.01 -10.73 23.57
CA MET A 195 0.84 -11.00 22.37
C MET A 195 2.10 -10.15 22.34
N VAL A 196 1.98 -8.85 22.62
CA VAL A 196 3.11 -7.92 22.66
C VAL A 196 4.06 -8.28 23.82
N ASP A 197 3.52 -8.65 24.97
CA ASP A 197 4.33 -9.02 26.12
C ASP A 197 5.13 -10.32 25.87
N ILE A 198 4.52 -11.35 25.26
CA ILE A 198 5.23 -12.57 24.84
C ILE A 198 6.33 -12.22 23.83
N TYR A 199 6.03 -11.38 22.85
CA TYR A 199 7.00 -10.93 21.86
C TYR A 199 8.17 -10.19 22.51
N ASN A 200 7.93 -9.28 23.44
CA ASN A 200 9.00 -8.50 24.09
C ASN A 200 9.84 -9.30 25.09
N ASN A 201 9.32 -10.40 25.64
CA ASN A 201 9.92 -11.17 26.71
C ASN A 201 10.15 -12.65 26.34
N VAL A 202 10.54 -12.92 25.07
CA VAL A 202 10.67 -14.28 24.50
C VAL A 202 11.51 -15.22 25.39
N GLU A 203 12.64 -14.78 25.93
CA GLU A 203 13.52 -15.61 26.75
C GLU A 203 12.83 -16.02 28.06
N THR A 204 12.15 -15.08 28.72
CA THR A 204 11.40 -15.37 29.97
C THR A 204 10.32 -16.44 29.72
N TYR A 205 9.59 -16.32 28.61
CA TYR A 205 8.55 -17.31 28.29
C TYR A 205 9.12 -18.64 27.85
N ARG A 206 10.32 -18.69 27.26
CA ARG A 206 11.03 -19.93 26.93
C ARG A 206 11.35 -20.72 28.18
N ASP A 207 11.92 -20.08 29.19
CA ASP A 207 12.30 -20.72 30.42
C ASP A 207 11.10 -21.23 31.24
N MET A 208 10.08 -20.40 31.36
CA MET A 208 8.82 -20.76 32.05
C MET A 208 8.13 -21.95 31.39
N THR A 209 7.94 -21.92 30.08
CA THR A 209 7.19 -22.96 29.37
C THR A 209 7.98 -24.26 29.22
N ALA A 210 9.29 -24.23 29.24
CA ALA A 210 10.13 -25.44 29.26
C ALA A 210 9.90 -26.29 30.51
N ALA A 211 9.64 -25.64 31.67
CA ALA A 211 9.38 -26.33 32.94
C ALA A 211 7.95 -26.85 33.05
N ASP A 212 6.94 -26.11 32.56
CA ASP A 212 5.53 -26.30 32.90
C ASP A 212 4.68 -26.98 31.81
N THR A 213 5.24 -27.24 30.61
CA THR A 213 4.49 -27.84 29.52
C THR A 213 4.77 -29.35 29.41
N ALA A 214 3.83 -30.18 29.85
CA ALA A 214 3.97 -31.65 29.83
C ALA A 214 3.75 -32.26 28.44
N ASP A 215 2.86 -31.67 27.62
CA ASP A 215 2.54 -32.17 26.29
C ASP A 215 3.64 -31.88 25.28
N TYR A 216 4.07 -32.92 24.54
CA TYR A 216 5.13 -32.79 23.55
C TYR A 216 4.72 -31.90 22.36
N GLY A 217 3.46 -32.01 21.91
CA GLY A 217 2.92 -31.21 20.80
C GLY A 217 2.88 -29.72 21.14
N ASP A 218 2.38 -29.39 22.34
CA ASP A 218 2.35 -28.01 22.84
C ASP A 218 3.75 -27.42 22.94
N ARG A 219 4.73 -28.19 23.43
CA ARG A 219 6.15 -27.74 23.50
C ARG A 219 6.71 -27.39 22.12
N MET A 220 6.42 -28.21 21.12
CA MET A 220 6.93 -28.00 19.77
C MET A 220 6.39 -26.72 19.13
N ILE A 221 5.06 -26.45 19.25
CA ILE A 221 4.48 -25.23 18.69
C ILE A 221 4.94 -23.97 19.44
N ILE A 222 5.09 -24.05 20.76
CA ILE A 222 5.62 -22.96 21.58
C ILE A 222 7.08 -22.64 21.20
N GLN A 223 7.93 -23.64 21.08
CA GLN A 223 9.33 -23.45 20.69
C GLN A 223 9.46 -22.79 19.30
N ARG A 224 8.66 -23.25 18.31
CA ARG A 224 8.63 -22.65 16.98
C ARG A 224 8.21 -21.18 17.01
N LEU A 225 7.14 -20.88 17.75
CA LEU A 225 6.67 -19.51 17.90
C LEU A 225 7.73 -18.61 18.52
N LEU A 226 8.30 -19.03 19.66
CA LEU A 226 9.30 -18.24 20.38
C LEU A 226 10.59 -18.03 19.55
N GLN A 227 11.01 -19.05 18.79
CA GLN A 227 12.13 -18.90 17.85
C GLN A 227 11.82 -17.88 16.75
N LYS A 228 10.63 -17.94 16.16
CA LYS A 228 10.15 -17.00 15.14
C LYS A 228 10.10 -15.57 15.67
N MET A 229 9.56 -15.38 16.89
CA MET A 229 9.52 -14.08 17.56
C MET A 229 10.93 -13.55 17.88
N GLN A 230 11.85 -14.42 18.31
CA GLN A 230 13.24 -14.04 18.58
C GLN A 230 13.95 -13.54 17.31
N LEU A 231 13.78 -14.24 16.19
CA LEU A 231 14.33 -13.80 14.91
C LEU A 231 13.74 -12.45 14.46
N ALA A 232 12.45 -12.24 14.66
CA ALA A 232 11.80 -10.96 14.37
C ALA A 232 12.36 -9.82 15.26
N GLN A 233 12.64 -10.07 16.54
CA GLN A 233 13.31 -9.11 17.43
C GLN A 233 14.75 -8.81 16.98
N GLN A 234 15.52 -9.84 16.61
CA GLN A 234 16.89 -9.67 16.12
C GLN A 234 16.92 -8.84 14.83
N TYR A 235 15.96 -9.06 13.94
CA TYR A 235 15.79 -8.25 12.73
C TYR A 235 15.49 -6.79 13.08
N HIS A 236 14.56 -6.54 13.99
CA HIS A 236 14.23 -5.19 14.47
C HIS A 236 15.46 -4.49 15.07
N GLN A 237 16.19 -5.16 15.96
CA GLN A 237 17.41 -4.63 16.57
C GLN A 237 18.49 -4.31 15.52
N TYR A 238 18.67 -5.19 14.53
CA TYR A 238 19.62 -4.95 13.45
C TYR A 238 19.25 -3.71 12.62
N LYS A 239 17.96 -3.54 12.27
CA LYS A 239 17.49 -2.33 11.59
C LYS A 239 17.82 -1.07 12.41
N GLN A 240 17.50 -1.07 13.69
CA GLN A 240 17.76 0.08 14.56
C GLN A 240 19.25 0.41 14.68
N GLN A 241 20.11 -0.58 14.89
CA GLN A 241 21.56 -0.41 15.06
C GLN A 241 22.26 0.09 13.80
N ASN A 242 21.70 -0.23 12.63
CA ASN A 242 22.29 0.12 11.33
C ASN A 242 21.51 1.22 10.61
N HIS A 243 20.57 1.89 11.28
CA HIS A 243 19.71 2.93 10.69
C HIS A 243 19.01 2.48 9.40
N LEU A 244 18.45 1.26 9.40
CA LEU A 244 17.76 0.67 8.26
C LEU A 244 16.24 0.80 8.41
N LEU A 245 15.57 1.09 7.32
CA LEU A 245 14.12 1.15 7.21
C LEU A 245 13.67 0.22 6.10
N ASP A 246 12.77 -0.71 6.40
CA ASP A 246 12.11 -1.48 5.35
C ASP A 246 10.83 -0.77 4.83
N PHE A 247 10.17 -1.36 3.86
CA PHE A 247 8.96 -0.77 3.27
C PHE A 247 7.81 -0.67 4.26
N HIS A 248 7.74 -1.54 5.27
CA HIS A 248 6.73 -1.44 6.32
C HIS A 248 7.01 -0.26 7.25
N ASP A 249 8.27 -0.06 7.64
CA ASP A 249 8.67 1.09 8.46
C ASP A 249 8.29 2.41 7.77
N LEU A 250 8.55 2.52 6.47
CA LEU A 250 8.19 3.73 5.71
C LEU A 250 6.68 4.03 5.79
N LEU A 251 5.84 3.01 5.64
CA LEU A 251 4.39 3.17 5.72
C LEU A 251 3.94 3.51 7.13
N LEU A 252 4.42 2.78 8.13
CA LEU A 252 4.01 2.94 9.53
C LEU A 252 4.40 4.32 10.07
N LEU A 253 5.66 4.71 9.92
CA LEU A 253 6.14 6.01 10.37
C LEU A 253 5.42 7.18 9.68
N THR A 254 5.12 7.03 8.38
CA THR A 254 4.34 8.05 7.65
C THR A 254 2.90 8.11 8.14
N TYR A 255 2.26 6.95 8.36
CA TYR A 255 0.91 6.89 8.91
C TYR A 255 0.85 7.55 10.30
N ASP A 256 1.78 7.21 11.19
CA ASP A 256 1.82 7.76 12.55
C ASP A 256 2.02 9.27 12.56
N ALA A 257 2.95 9.77 11.74
CA ALA A 257 3.20 11.20 11.61
C ALA A 257 1.95 11.97 11.10
N LEU A 258 1.30 11.45 10.07
CA LEU A 258 0.09 12.08 9.51
C LEU A 258 -1.11 11.95 10.46
N ASN A 259 -1.24 10.85 11.16
CA ASN A 259 -2.33 10.62 12.12
C ASN A 259 -2.17 11.49 13.37
N ALA A 260 -0.95 11.84 13.76
CA ALA A 260 -0.65 12.79 14.83
C ALA A 260 -0.93 14.25 14.45
N ASP A 261 -1.03 14.57 13.14
CA ASP A 261 -1.34 15.91 12.62
C ASP A 261 -2.61 15.91 11.75
N PRO A 262 -3.80 15.61 12.31
CA PRO A 262 -5.04 15.50 11.54
C PRO A 262 -5.43 16.83 10.88
N GLU A 263 -5.01 17.97 11.43
CA GLU A 263 -5.22 19.30 10.87
C GLU A 263 -4.22 19.65 9.75
N GLN A 264 -3.21 18.80 9.51
CA GLN A 264 -2.17 19.00 8.51
C GLN A 264 -1.49 20.37 8.61
N THR A 265 -1.07 20.70 9.82
CA THR A 265 -0.40 21.98 10.15
C THR A 265 1.10 21.87 10.04
N LEU A 266 1.67 20.68 10.23
CA LEU A 266 3.10 20.44 10.32
C LEU A 266 3.73 20.09 8.95
N TYR A 267 2.94 19.52 8.03
CA TYR A 267 3.47 18.99 6.78
C TYR A 267 2.89 19.68 5.56
N LYS A 268 3.63 19.60 4.46
CA LYS A 268 3.19 20.14 3.17
C LYS A 268 1.83 19.54 2.77
N ARG A 269 0.90 20.42 2.38
CA ARG A 269 -0.41 20.06 1.86
C ARG A 269 -0.39 19.96 0.35
N TYR A 270 -0.97 18.89 -0.16
CA TYR A 270 -1.26 18.77 -1.58
C TYR A 270 -2.72 19.16 -1.82
N THR A 271 -2.94 20.10 -2.74
CA THR A 271 -4.30 20.58 -3.06
C THR A 271 -4.93 19.80 -4.19
N TRP A 272 -4.16 19.03 -4.90
CA TRP A 272 -4.58 18.23 -6.03
C TRP A 272 -3.92 16.84 -6.01
N VAL A 273 -4.75 15.79 -5.92
CA VAL A 273 -4.26 14.43 -5.73
C VAL A 273 -4.94 13.49 -6.71
N GLN A 274 -4.16 12.68 -7.41
CA GLN A 274 -4.69 11.53 -8.15
C GLN A 274 -3.93 10.26 -7.81
N VAL A 275 -4.70 9.17 -7.76
CA VAL A 275 -4.22 7.83 -7.38
C VAL A 275 -4.67 6.84 -8.44
N ASP A 276 -3.72 6.24 -9.14
CA ASP A 276 -3.96 5.21 -10.14
C ASP A 276 -3.85 3.80 -9.54
N GLU A 277 -4.56 2.85 -10.14
CA GLU A 277 -4.60 1.43 -9.74
C GLU A 277 -4.96 1.25 -8.24
N VAL A 278 -5.96 1.98 -7.79
CA VAL A 278 -6.34 2.01 -6.37
C VAL A 278 -6.79 0.63 -5.82
N GLN A 279 -7.22 -0.28 -6.67
CA GLN A 279 -7.59 -1.66 -6.29
C GLN A 279 -6.40 -2.47 -5.77
N ASP A 280 -5.17 -2.09 -6.11
CA ASP A 280 -3.96 -2.80 -5.72
C ASP A 280 -3.36 -2.30 -4.39
N LEU A 281 -3.90 -1.21 -3.83
CA LEU A 281 -3.43 -0.65 -2.58
C LEU A 281 -3.84 -1.50 -1.38
N ASN A 282 -2.92 -1.69 -0.43
CA ASN A 282 -3.27 -2.25 0.86
C ASN A 282 -3.94 -1.21 1.77
N GLN A 283 -4.54 -1.67 2.88
CA GLN A 283 -5.33 -0.81 3.76
C GLN A 283 -4.50 0.30 4.43
N LEU A 284 -3.24 0.05 4.74
CA LEU A 284 -2.35 1.05 5.35
C LEU A 284 -1.99 2.14 4.33
N GLN A 285 -1.67 1.77 3.09
CA GLN A 285 -1.45 2.71 2.00
C GLN A 285 -2.69 3.58 1.73
N LEU A 286 -3.87 2.96 1.72
CA LEU A 286 -5.14 3.69 1.56
C LEU A 286 -5.39 4.64 2.73
N ALA A 287 -5.08 4.23 3.97
CA ALA A 287 -5.23 5.07 5.16
C ALA A 287 -4.30 6.30 5.09
N ILE A 288 -3.04 6.13 4.67
CA ILE A 288 -2.11 7.24 4.42
C ILE A 288 -2.69 8.22 3.40
N ILE A 289 -3.19 7.73 2.26
CA ILE A 289 -3.80 8.57 1.22
C ILE A 289 -5.03 9.30 1.76
N LYS A 290 -5.88 8.63 2.54
CA LYS A 290 -7.05 9.25 3.18
C LYS A 290 -6.65 10.36 4.15
N LEU A 291 -5.59 10.18 4.94
CA LEU A 291 -5.06 11.22 5.83
C LEU A 291 -4.56 12.43 5.01
N LEU A 292 -3.85 12.19 3.91
CA LEU A 292 -3.37 13.26 3.01
C LEU A 292 -4.53 14.01 2.33
N THR A 293 -5.67 13.37 2.12
CA THR A 293 -6.81 13.90 1.36
C THR A 293 -8.03 14.23 2.23
N ALA A 294 -7.87 14.32 3.53
CA ALA A 294 -8.99 14.52 4.48
C ALA A 294 -9.71 15.87 4.35
N ARG A 295 -9.11 16.84 3.69
CA ARG A 295 -9.71 18.19 3.53
C ARG A 295 -10.63 18.26 2.32
N SER A 296 -11.86 18.74 2.51
CA SER A 296 -12.92 18.80 1.51
C SER A 296 -12.67 19.78 0.34
N TYR A 297 -11.73 20.70 0.47
CA TYR A 297 -11.41 21.68 -0.57
C TYR A 297 -10.39 21.18 -1.62
N ARG A 298 -9.89 19.95 -1.46
CA ARG A 298 -8.94 19.35 -2.40
C ARG A 298 -9.66 18.65 -3.53
N THR A 299 -9.05 18.66 -4.69
CA THR A 299 -9.45 17.76 -5.78
C THR A 299 -8.75 16.43 -5.58
N VAL A 300 -9.51 15.38 -5.37
CA VAL A 300 -9.01 14.03 -5.17
C VAL A 300 -9.66 13.11 -6.19
N MET A 301 -8.84 12.41 -6.96
CA MET A 301 -9.33 11.43 -7.93
C MET A 301 -8.65 10.09 -7.74
N PHE A 302 -9.47 9.06 -7.56
CA PHE A 302 -9.05 7.66 -7.56
C PHE A 302 -9.45 7.01 -8.88
N LEU A 303 -8.50 6.27 -9.48
CA LEU A 303 -8.75 5.48 -10.68
C LEU A 303 -8.49 4.01 -10.37
N GLY A 304 -9.39 3.15 -10.82
CA GLY A 304 -9.25 1.72 -10.59
C GLY A 304 -10.12 0.86 -11.48
N ASP A 305 -9.86 -0.44 -11.42
CA ASP A 305 -10.59 -1.46 -12.14
C ASP A 305 -10.93 -2.61 -11.18
N GLU A 306 -12.21 -2.84 -10.95
CA GLU A 306 -12.67 -3.91 -10.03
C GLU A 306 -12.29 -5.30 -10.52
N GLN A 307 -12.15 -5.47 -11.83
CA GLN A 307 -11.86 -6.76 -12.47
C GLN A 307 -10.37 -7.10 -12.42
N GLN A 308 -9.50 -6.12 -12.13
CA GLN A 308 -8.05 -6.29 -12.06
C GLN A 308 -7.50 -6.39 -10.64
N ALA A 309 -8.32 -6.56 -9.62
CA ALA A 309 -7.89 -6.70 -8.22
C ALA A 309 -7.22 -8.06 -7.96
N ILE A 310 -6.07 -8.32 -8.60
CA ILE A 310 -5.35 -9.61 -8.54
C ILE A 310 -4.29 -9.68 -7.44
N PHE A 311 -3.94 -8.56 -6.79
CA PHE A 311 -2.91 -8.47 -5.76
C PHE A 311 -3.44 -8.66 -4.33
N SER A 312 -4.53 -9.41 -4.15
CA SER A 312 -5.09 -9.70 -2.82
C SER A 312 -4.09 -10.39 -1.89
N PHE A 313 -3.16 -11.18 -2.44
CA PHE A 313 -2.08 -11.82 -1.68
C PHE A 313 -1.05 -10.83 -1.09
N MET A 314 -0.97 -9.61 -1.59
CA MET A 314 -0.16 -8.52 -1.04
C MET A 314 -0.93 -7.64 -0.05
N GLY A 315 -2.10 -8.07 0.41
CA GLY A 315 -2.94 -7.35 1.36
C GLY A 315 -3.90 -6.33 0.74
N ALA A 316 -4.00 -6.25 -0.59
CA ALA A 316 -5.09 -5.53 -1.25
C ALA A 316 -6.42 -6.20 -0.92
N LYS A 317 -7.45 -5.40 -0.63
CA LYS A 317 -8.79 -5.93 -0.33
C LYS A 317 -9.73 -5.59 -1.47
N ILE A 318 -10.49 -6.58 -1.92
CA ILE A 318 -11.55 -6.44 -2.94
C ILE A 318 -12.55 -5.34 -2.55
N ASP A 319 -12.78 -5.16 -1.24
CA ASP A 319 -13.71 -4.15 -0.72
C ASP A 319 -13.19 -2.71 -0.78
N THR A 320 -11.94 -2.46 -1.21
CA THR A 320 -11.35 -1.11 -1.25
C THR A 320 -12.16 -0.18 -2.14
N LEU A 321 -12.49 -0.60 -3.36
CA LEU A 321 -13.31 0.19 -4.29
C LEU A 321 -14.74 0.34 -3.78
N ALA A 322 -15.33 -0.71 -3.20
CA ALA A 322 -16.67 -0.65 -2.61
C ALA A 322 -16.73 0.39 -1.47
N ALA A 323 -15.70 0.42 -0.60
CA ALA A 323 -15.60 1.41 0.47
C ALA A 323 -15.43 2.85 -0.06
N LEU A 324 -14.70 3.04 -1.17
CA LEU A 324 -14.56 4.35 -1.81
C LEU A 324 -15.86 4.82 -2.47
N LYS A 325 -16.62 3.91 -3.10
CA LYS A 325 -17.96 4.20 -3.66
C LYS A 325 -18.95 4.69 -2.61
N GLN A 326 -18.85 4.18 -1.40
CA GLN A 326 -19.75 4.54 -0.29
C GLN A 326 -19.32 5.84 0.42
N GLN A 327 -18.20 6.43 0.05
CA GLN A 327 -17.75 7.68 0.65
C GLN A 327 -18.73 8.81 0.31
N ALA A 328 -19.10 9.59 1.33
CA ALA A 328 -19.98 10.74 1.15
C ALA A 328 -19.40 11.71 0.12
N SER A 329 -20.25 12.21 -0.76
CA SER A 329 -19.88 13.12 -1.86
C SER A 329 -18.94 12.52 -2.92
N CYS A 330 -18.94 11.20 -3.10
CA CYS A 330 -18.19 10.56 -4.18
C CYS A 330 -18.87 10.80 -5.53
N HIS A 331 -18.15 11.43 -6.45
CA HIS A 331 -18.55 11.54 -7.86
C HIS A 331 -18.02 10.33 -8.61
N LEU A 332 -18.92 9.44 -9.01
CA LEU A 332 -18.58 8.20 -9.72
C LEU A 332 -18.58 8.44 -11.23
N HIS A 333 -17.50 8.07 -11.90
CA HIS A 333 -17.33 8.11 -13.34
C HIS A 333 -17.03 6.72 -13.90
N HIS A 334 -17.48 6.46 -15.13
CA HIS A 334 -17.20 5.21 -15.83
C HIS A 334 -16.55 5.49 -17.17
N LEU A 335 -15.40 4.86 -17.44
CA LEU A 335 -14.77 4.87 -18.76
C LEU A 335 -15.10 3.55 -19.48
N SER A 336 -16.04 3.62 -20.42
CA SER A 336 -16.58 2.44 -21.12
C SER A 336 -16.02 2.24 -22.52
N VAL A 337 -15.21 3.16 -23.06
CA VAL A 337 -14.68 3.05 -24.42
C VAL A 337 -13.25 2.54 -24.40
N ASN A 338 -13.01 1.38 -25.01
CA ASN A 338 -11.68 0.81 -25.16
C ASN A 338 -10.97 1.35 -26.41
N HIS A 339 -9.81 1.96 -26.23
CA HIS A 339 -8.98 2.54 -27.30
C HIS A 339 -7.75 1.68 -27.67
N ARG A 340 -7.60 0.50 -27.03
CA ARG A 340 -6.42 -0.35 -27.18
C ARG A 340 -6.65 -1.59 -28.05
N SER A 341 -7.78 -2.26 -27.82
CA SER A 341 -8.07 -3.57 -28.42
C SER A 341 -9.02 -3.44 -29.60
N PRO A 342 -8.82 -4.20 -30.68
CA PRO A 342 -9.75 -4.24 -31.79
C PRO A 342 -11.09 -4.89 -31.38
N LYS A 343 -12.18 -4.48 -32.01
CA LYS A 343 -13.54 -4.87 -31.64
C LYS A 343 -13.73 -6.40 -31.54
N TYR A 344 -13.22 -7.18 -32.51
CA TYR A 344 -13.38 -8.64 -32.49
C TYR A 344 -12.80 -9.30 -31.22
N LEU A 345 -11.72 -8.73 -30.70
CA LEU A 345 -11.09 -9.23 -29.46
C LEU A 345 -11.90 -8.83 -28.22
N LEU A 346 -12.46 -7.63 -28.22
CA LEU A 346 -13.37 -7.18 -27.17
C LEU A 346 -14.65 -8.01 -27.14
N ASP A 347 -15.23 -8.33 -28.30
CA ASP A 347 -16.42 -9.17 -28.39
C ASP A 347 -16.19 -10.54 -27.75
N ILE A 348 -15.01 -11.17 -27.98
CA ILE A 348 -14.65 -12.44 -27.34
C ILE A 348 -14.51 -12.30 -25.82
N PHE A 349 -13.78 -11.29 -25.37
CA PHE A 349 -13.54 -11.07 -23.94
C PHE A 349 -14.83 -10.69 -23.21
N ASN A 350 -15.65 -9.84 -23.79
CA ASN A 350 -16.91 -9.40 -23.20
C ASN A 350 -17.91 -10.56 -23.10
N THR A 351 -17.98 -11.42 -24.13
CA THR A 351 -18.81 -12.62 -24.08
C THR A 351 -18.35 -13.55 -22.94
N PHE A 352 -17.07 -13.83 -22.85
CA PHE A 352 -16.50 -14.64 -21.75
C PHE A 352 -16.78 -14.03 -20.38
N ALA A 353 -16.57 -12.71 -20.24
CA ALA A 353 -16.79 -11.99 -18.99
C ALA A 353 -18.27 -12.04 -18.56
N ALA A 354 -19.20 -11.86 -19.48
CA ALA A 354 -20.63 -11.89 -19.19
C ALA A 354 -21.13 -13.33 -18.88
N GLU A 355 -20.72 -14.32 -19.66
CA GLU A 355 -21.24 -15.70 -19.57
C GLU A 355 -20.57 -16.52 -18.49
N GLU A 356 -19.23 -16.46 -18.39
CA GLU A 356 -18.46 -17.30 -17.47
C GLU A 356 -18.13 -16.59 -16.13
N LEU A 357 -17.85 -15.28 -16.18
CA LEU A 357 -17.53 -14.53 -14.97
C LEU A 357 -18.73 -13.79 -14.39
N GLN A 358 -19.89 -13.83 -15.06
CA GLN A 358 -21.15 -13.19 -14.64
C GLN A 358 -20.99 -11.68 -14.36
N ILE A 359 -20.13 -11.01 -15.13
CA ILE A 359 -19.94 -9.57 -15.03
C ILE A 359 -21.06 -8.87 -15.79
N ASP A 360 -21.64 -7.83 -15.19
CA ASP A 360 -22.70 -7.04 -15.84
C ASP A 360 -22.18 -6.46 -17.17
N PRO A 361 -22.83 -6.76 -18.32
CA PRO A 361 -22.43 -6.24 -19.62
C PRO A 361 -22.34 -4.70 -19.69
N ALA A 362 -23.08 -3.99 -18.85
CA ALA A 362 -23.02 -2.53 -18.77
C ALA A 362 -21.67 -2.00 -18.20
N LEU A 363 -20.89 -2.85 -17.56
CA LEU A 363 -19.58 -2.53 -16.99
C LEU A 363 -18.41 -2.93 -17.93
N LEU A 364 -18.72 -3.56 -19.06
CA LEU A 364 -17.72 -4.01 -20.03
C LEU A 364 -17.49 -2.94 -21.11
N PRO A 365 -16.23 -2.82 -21.59
CA PRO A 365 -15.87 -1.80 -22.58
C PRO A 365 -16.33 -2.13 -24.00
#